data_3c056a051dc7efa8a1cef3db50d6fb48
#
_entry.id   3c056a051dc7efa8a1cef3db50d6fb48
#
_cell.length_a   1.000
_cell.length_b   1.000
_cell.length_c   1.000
_cell.angle_alpha   90.00
_cell.angle_beta   90.00
_cell.angle_gamma   90.00
#
_symmetry.space_group_name_H-M   'P 1'
#
loop_
_entity.id
_entity.type
_entity.pdbx_description
1 polymer ?
#
loop_
_entity_poly.entity_id
_entity_poly.type
_entity_poly.pdbx_seq_one_letter_code
_entity_poly.pdbx_strand_id
1 'polypeptide(L)'
;RAFGLEETGEYGKAESLGRAAANLNESDAWAVHTVAHVCEMEDRRTDGLNWLESKGNHENWNNFRYHLSWHKALMLFEMERFDDVLALYDDGIFNPKSDEYLDLTNDISVLARLEIAGVDVGDRWAVLGEKAKGRVDDKLLAFVDAHFMLALGATDEDAASAYATSIDAYADEHDDTYAHMAQMVGHELCAALAAYKAKDFDGCIDLLE
;
A
#
# COMPACT_ATOMS: atom_id res chain seq x y z
N ARG A 1 18.66 -2.81 12.57
CA ARG A 1 18.57 -2.29 13.97
C ARG A 1 17.81 -0.96 14.02
N ALA A 2 18.08 0.00 13.12
CA ALA A 2 17.41 1.29 13.11
C ALA A 2 15.89 1.13 12.93
N PHE A 3 15.45 0.35 11.94
CA PHE A 3 14.03 0.08 11.66
C PHE A 3 13.33 -0.57 12.87
N GLY A 4 13.94 -1.57 13.52
CA GLY A 4 13.36 -2.16 14.75
C GLY A 4 13.24 -1.19 15.94
N LEU A 5 13.99 -0.11 15.98
CA LEU A 5 13.81 0.98 16.95
C LEU A 5 12.65 1.90 16.57
N GLU A 6 12.46 2.12 15.28
CA GLU A 6 11.34 2.88 14.75
C GLU A 6 10.02 2.18 15.09
N GLU A 7 9.91 0.88 14.80
CA GLU A 7 8.75 0.03 15.12
C GLU A 7 8.38 0.00 16.63
N THR A 8 9.33 0.32 17.49
CA THR A 8 9.10 0.39 18.95
C THR A 8 8.94 1.81 19.50
N GLY A 9 8.84 2.81 18.61
CA GLY A 9 8.64 4.22 18.99
C GLY A 9 9.89 4.96 19.45
N GLU A 10 11.08 4.36 19.32
CA GLU A 10 12.36 5.00 19.68
C GLU A 10 12.87 5.91 18.54
N TYR A 11 12.01 6.81 18.05
CA TYR A 11 12.19 7.57 16.80
C TYR A 11 13.52 8.32 16.72
N GLY A 12 13.93 9.06 17.79
CA GLY A 12 15.18 9.82 17.77
C GLY A 12 16.43 8.94 17.61
N LYS A 13 16.43 7.72 18.19
CA LYS A 13 17.52 6.76 18.02
C LYS A 13 17.46 6.10 16.64
N ALA A 14 16.27 5.77 16.18
CA ALA A 14 16.03 5.17 14.88
C ALA A 14 16.54 6.09 13.78
N GLU A 15 16.17 7.37 13.82
CA GLU A 15 16.61 8.38 12.86
C GLU A 15 18.13 8.57 12.86
N SER A 16 18.72 8.72 14.03
CA SER A 16 20.18 8.90 14.15
C SER A 16 20.93 7.72 13.54
N LEU A 17 20.52 6.49 13.81
CA LEU A 17 21.14 5.28 13.26
C LEU A 17 20.85 5.11 11.78
N GLY A 18 19.62 5.41 11.32
CA GLY A 18 19.24 5.36 9.92
C GLY A 18 20.07 6.32 9.07
N ARG A 19 20.20 7.59 9.51
CA ARG A 19 21.03 8.59 8.82
C ARG A 19 22.50 8.19 8.80
N ALA A 20 23.05 7.67 9.92
CA ALA A 20 24.42 7.19 9.96
C ALA A 20 24.66 6.01 9.02
N ALA A 21 23.75 5.05 8.96
CA ALA A 21 23.84 3.90 8.07
C ALA A 21 23.75 4.31 6.59
N ALA A 22 22.80 5.17 6.23
CA ALA A 22 22.65 5.68 4.86
C ALA A 22 23.85 6.54 4.41
N ASN A 23 24.54 7.20 5.33
CA ASN A 23 25.77 7.93 5.02
C ASN A 23 26.98 6.99 4.82
N LEU A 24 27.01 5.84 5.50
CA LEU A 24 28.05 4.83 5.32
C LEU A 24 27.84 3.99 4.06
N ASN A 25 26.62 3.76 3.68
CA ASN A 25 26.23 3.00 2.50
C ASN A 25 24.99 3.62 1.84
N GLU A 26 25.21 4.37 0.77
CA GLU A 26 24.13 5.03 0.02
C GLU A 26 23.15 4.06 -0.64
N SER A 27 23.56 2.79 -0.82
CA SER A 27 22.71 1.72 -1.34
C SER A 27 21.85 1.04 -0.26
N ASP A 28 21.95 1.44 1.02
CA ASP A 28 21.13 0.89 2.10
C ASP A 28 19.72 1.50 2.08
N ALA A 29 18.86 0.94 1.23
CA ALA A 29 17.46 1.35 1.10
C ALA A 29 16.69 1.25 2.43
N TRP A 30 16.99 0.26 3.28
CA TRP A 30 16.36 0.10 4.58
C TRP A 30 16.73 1.20 5.57
N ALA A 31 17.96 1.71 5.50
CA ALA A 31 18.37 2.86 6.31
C ALA A 31 17.63 4.14 5.86
N VAL A 32 17.49 4.33 4.55
CA VAL A 32 16.72 5.45 3.96
C VAL A 32 15.24 5.35 4.37
N HIS A 33 14.66 4.17 4.26
CA HIS A 33 13.29 3.86 4.63
C HIS A 33 12.99 4.14 6.11
N THR A 34 13.89 3.74 7.00
CA THR A 34 13.75 4.01 8.45
C THR A 34 13.58 5.50 8.74
N VAL A 35 14.37 6.35 8.10
CA VAL A 35 14.29 7.81 8.31
C VAL A 35 13.00 8.37 7.72
N ALA A 36 12.53 7.84 6.58
CA ALA A 36 11.25 8.24 6.00
C ALA A 36 10.10 7.90 6.95
N HIS A 37 10.06 6.69 7.51
CA HIS A 37 9.09 6.28 8.52
C HIS A 37 9.08 7.21 9.74
N VAL A 38 10.25 7.51 10.31
CA VAL A 38 10.34 8.41 11.47
C VAL A 38 9.77 9.78 11.13
N CYS A 39 10.07 10.32 9.95
CA CYS A 39 9.53 11.62 9.52
C CYS A 39 8.01 11.58 9.38
N GLU A 40 7.45 10.46 8.89
CA GLU A 40 6.01 10.25 8.76
C GLU A 40 5.34 10.15 10.13
N MET A 41 5.86 9.31 11.03
CA MET A 41 5.33 9.12 12.38
C MET A 41 5.39 10.37 13.25
N GLU A 42 6.35 11.28 13.01
CA GLU A 42 6.49 12.56 13.73
C GLU A 42 5.87 13.75 12.98
N ASP A 43 5.11 13.51 11.92
CA ASP A 43 4.44 14.55 11.12
C ASP A 43 5.41 15.58 10.48
N ARG A 44 6.62 15.14 10.15
CA ARG A 44 7.68 15.96 9.53
C ARG A 44 7.74 15.76 8.01
N ARG A 45 6.60 15.98 7.34
CA ARG A 45 6.41 15.68 5.90
C ARG A 45 7.45 16.34 5.00
N THR A 46 7.76 17.62 5.24
CA THR A 46 8.75 18.36 4.45
C THR A 46 10.15 17.79 4.65
N ASP A 47 10.53 17.41 5.86
CA ASP A 47 11.84 16.82 6.15
C ASP A 47 11.97 15.45 5.50
N GLY A 48 10.91 14.62 5.57
CA GLY A 48 10.88 13.32 4.94
C GLY A 48 10.96 13.40 3.42
N LEU A 49 10.21 14.33 2.80
CA LEU A 49 10.27 14.59 1.37
C LEU A 49 11.67 15.00 0.93
N ASN A 50 12.27 16.00 1.60
CA ASN A 50 13.64 16.45 1.34
C ASN A 50 14.65 15.31 1.55
N TRP A 51 14.44 14.47 2.56
CA TRP A 51 15.29 13.29 2.80
C TRP A 51 15.27 12.33 1.63
N LEU A 52 14.08 11.90 1.20
CA LEU A 52 13.90 10.97 0.09
C LEU A 52 14.46 11.57 -1.22
N GLU A 53 14.21 12.85 -1.50
CA GLU A 53 14.73 13.54 -2.67
C GLU A 53 16.26 13.63 -2.66
N SER A 54 16.87 13.87 -1.50
CA SER A 54 18.33 13.95 -1.34
C SER A 54 19.04 12.63 -1.64
N LYS A 55 18.32 11.50 -1.52
CA LYS A 55 18.87 10.17 -1.76
C LYS A 55 18.74 9.73 -3.23
N GLY A 56 17.87 10.38 -3.99
CA GLY A 56 17.61 10.03 -5.38
C GLY A 56 16.90 8.69 -5.53
N ASN A 57 16.90 8.19 -6.75
CA ASN A 57 16.35 6.87 -7.07
C ASN A 57 17.50 5.95 -7.52
N HIS A 58 18.09 5.21 -6.58
CA HIS A 58 19.23 4.36 -6.88
C HIS A 58 18.81 3.04 -7.53
N GLU A 59 19.36 2.72 -8.69
CA GLU A 59 19.13 1.44 -9.39
C GLU A 59 19.44 0.22 -8.50
N ASN A 60 20.37 0.35 -7.56
CA ASN A 60 20.76 -0.69 -6.62
C ASN A 60 19.74 -1.02 -5.54
N TRP A 61 18.65 -0.26 -5.45
CA TRP A 61 17.56 -0.53 -4.49
C TRP A 61 16.58 -1.58 -4.98
N ASN A 62 16.80 -2.19 -6.14
CA ASN A 62 15.88 -3.15 -6.78
C ASN A 62 14.43 -2.62 -6.78
N ASN A 63 13.41 -3.49 -6.56
CA ASN A 63 12.01 -3.07 -6.48
C ASN A 63 11.68 -2.24 -5.23
N PHE A 64 12.50 -2.27 -4.19
CA PHE A 64 12.25 -1.47 -2.98
C PHE A 64 12.26 0.05 -3.25
N ARG A 65 12.84 0.51 -4.36
CA ARG A 65 12.76 1.90 -4.82
C ARG A 65 11.32 2.37 -5.06
N TYR A 66 10.42 1.48 -5.52
CA TYR A 66 9.00 1.81 -5.72
C TYR A 66 8.30 2.04 -4.39
N HIS A 67 8.63 1.26 -3.38
CA HIS A 67 8.15 1.46 -2.01
C HIS A 67 8.64 2.78 -1.40
N LEU A 68 9.89 3.15 -1.62
CA LEU A 68 10.41 4.47 -1.19
C LEU A 68 9.72 5.63 -1.93
N SER A 69 9.40 5.46 -3.22
CA SER A 69 8.58 6.42 -3.97
C SER A 69 7.16 6.49 -3.43
N TRP A 70 6.61 5.37 -2.96
CA TRP A 70 5.31 5.33 -2.30
C TRP A 70 5.31 6.16 -0.99
N HIS A 71 6.33 6.08 -0.14
CA HIS A 71 6.47 6.96 1.02
C HIS A 71 6.53 8.44 0.63
N LYS A 72 7.24 8.75 -0.46
CA LYS A 72 7.25 10.11 -1.01
C LYS A 72 5.84 10.55 -1.43
N ALA A 73 5.06 9.65 -2.05
CA ALA A 73 3.68 9.94 -2.44
C ALA A 73 2.78 10.18 -1.22
N LEU A 74 2.95 9.44 -0.12
CA LEU A 74 2.20 9.69 1.12
C LEU A 74 2.47 11.10 1.67
N MET A 75 3.74 11.51 1.72
CA MET A 75 4.10 12.86 2.18
C MET A 75 3.53 13.96 1.28
N LEU A 76 3.57 13.77 -0.04
CA LEU A 76 2.95 14.69 -0.99
C LEU A 76 1.43 14.73 -0.84
N PHE A 77 0.80 13.57 -0.61
CA PHE A 77 -0.63 13.43 -0.39
C PHE A 77 -1.08 14.22 0.85
N GLU A 78 -0.38 14.05 1.98
CA GLU A 78 -0.63 14.77 3.22
C GLU A 78 -0.41 16.31 3.09
N MET A 79 0.37 16.73 2.10
CA MET A 79 0.57 18.13 1.73
C MET A 79 -0.46 18.62 0.69
N GLU A 80 -1.47 17.81 0.36
CA GLU A 80 -2.52 18.07 -0.65
C GLU A 80 -1.94 18.36 -2.06
N ARG A 81 -0.74 17.86 -2.35
CA ARG A 81 -0.07 18.00 -3.65
C ARG A 81 -0.46 16.87 -4.60
N PHE A 82 -1.74 16.72 -4.87
CA PHE A 82 -2.30 15.57 -5.57
C PHE A 82 -1.81 15.43 -7.02
N ASP A 83 -1.58 16.53 -7.74
CA ASP A 83 -1.00 16.49 -9.08
C ASP A 83 0.42 15.90 -9.07
N ASP A 84 1.21 16.24 -8.05
CA ASP A 84 2.56 15.68 -7.88
C ASP A 84 2.50 14.19 -7.49
N VAL A 85 1.48 13.77 -6.72
CA VAL A 85 1.25 12.35 -6.41
C VAL A 85 0.93 11.57 -7.69
N LEU A 86 0.04 12.08 -8.55
CA LEU A 86 -0.30 11.44 -9.83
C LEU A 86 0.91 11.34 -10.75
N ALA A 87 1.70 12.41 -10.86
CA ALA A 87 2.92 12.39 -11.67
C ALA A 87 3.94 11.38 -11.13
N LEU A 88 4.12 11.34 -9.81
CA LEU A 88 5.02 10.38 -9.16
C LEU A 88 4.51 8.92 -9.30
N TYR A 89 3.19 8.72 -9.29
CA TYR A 89 2.60 7.41 -9.54
C TYR A 89 3.00 6.91 -10.92
N ASP A 90 2.80 7.71 -11.96
CA ASP A 90 3.07 7.33 -13.34
C ASP A 90 4.57 7.09 -13.63
N ASP A 91 5.44 7.90 -13.04
CA ASP A 91 6.87 7.91 -13.36
C ASP A 91 7.76 7.15 -12.36
N GLY A 92 7.29 6.90 -11.13
CA GLY A 92 8.16 6.45 -10.06
C GLY A 92 7.62 5.35 -9.15
N ILE A 93 6.31 5.08 -9.14
CA ILE A 93 5.70 4.02 -8.32
C ILE A 93 5.25 2.88 -9.21
N PHE A 94 4.35 3.16 -10.15
CA PHE A 94 3.75 2.15 -11.00
C PHE A 94 4.78 1.48 -11.93
N ASN A 95 4.88 0.17 -11.81
CA ASN A 95 5.67 -0.66 -12.71
C ASN A 95 4.78 -1.72 -13.38
N PRO A 96 4.36 -1.55 -14.63
CA PRO A 96 3.45 -2.48 -15.30
C PRO A 96 4.02 -3.89 -15.46
N LYS A 97 5.34 -4.05 -15.33
CA LYS A 97 6.04 -5.34 -15.43
C LYS A 97 6.22 -6.02 -14.07
N SER A 98 5.99 -5.31 -12.98
CA SER A 98 6.09 -5.91 -11.65
C SER A 98 4.82 -6.68 -11.30
N ASP A 99 5.02 -7.86 -10.77
CA ASP A 99 3.99 -8.72 -10.19
C ASP A 99 4.25 -8.96 -8.70
N GLU A 100 5.14 -8.18 -8.10
CA GLU A 100 5.43 -8.25 -6.67
C GLU A 100 4.26 -7.69 -5.84
N TYR A 101 3.87 -8.39 -4.79
CA TYR A 101 2.74 -7.97 -3.94
C TYR A 101 2.94 -6.60 -3.32
N LEU A 102 4.16 -6.28 -2.89
CA LEU A 102 4.47 -4.98 -2.31
C LEU A 102 4.23 -3.85 -3.34
N ASP A 103 4.66 -4.03 -4.57
CA ASP A 103 4.45 -3.04 -5.63
C ASP A 103 2.95 -2.86 -5.90
N LEU A 104 2.21 -3.96 -6.08
CA LEU A 104 0.77 -3.92 -6.34
C LEU A 104 -0.02 -3.27 -5.20
N THR A 105 0.30 -3.57 -3.95
CA THR A 105 -0.39 -2.95 -2.81
C THR A 105 -0.04 -1.48 -2.67
N ASN A 106 1.18 -1.05 -2.96
CA ASN A 106 1.56 0.36 -3.02
C ASN A 106 0.78 1.11 -4.10
N ASP A 107 0.71 0.55 -5.31
CA ASP A 107 -0.04 1.13 -6.43
C ASP A 107 -1.52 1.32 -6.06
N ILE A 108 -2.17 0.28 -5.58
CA ILE A 108 -3.59 0.30 -5.17
C ILE A 108 -3.81 1.31 -4.05
N SER A 109 -2.94 1.32 -3.05
CA SER A 109 -2.99 2.22 -1.90
C SER A 109 -2.97 3.70 -2.30
N VAL A 110 -2.12 4.09 -3.25
CA VAL A 110 -2.06 5.47 -3.74
C VAL A 110 -3.35 5.86 -4.46
N LEU A 111 -3.82 5.03 -5.40
CA LEU A 111 -5.04 5.32 -6.15
C LEU A 111 -6.27 5.41 -5.24
N ALA A 112 -6.40 4.50 -4.27
CA ALA A 112 -7.51 4.52 -3.32
C ALA A 112 -7.52 5.81 -2.48
N ARG A 113 -6.37 6.26 -1.99
CA ARG A 113 -6.26 7.53 -1.25
C ARG A 113 -6.64 8.73 -2.08
N LEU A 114 -6.17 8.78 -3.34
CA LEU A 114 -6.52 9.87 -4.26
C LEU A 114 -8.02 9.92 -4.54
N GLU A 115 -8.67 8.77 -4.77
CA GLU A 115 -10.13 8.73 -4.94
C GLU A 115 -10.89 9.18 -3.68
N ILE A 116 -10.45 8.76 -2.49
CA ILE A 116 -11.03 9.22 -1.21
C ILE A 116 -10.92 10.73 -1.07
N ALA A 117 -9.82 11.33 -1.54
CA ALA A 117 -9.63 12.78 -1.58
C ALA A 117 -10.41 13.47 -2.72
N GLY A 118 -11.17 12.73 -3.53
CA GLY A 118 -11.97 13.26 -4.64
C GLY A 118 -11.18 13.54 -5.92
N VAL A 119 -9.97 12.99 -6.04
CA VAL A 119 -9.12 13.14 -7.21
C VAL A 119 -9.48 12.08 -8.26
N ASP A 120 -9.66 12.51 -9.50
CA ASP A 120 -9.88 11.60 -10.64
C ASP A 120 -8.55 10.91 -10.99
N VAL A 121 -8.50 9.59 -10.85
CA VAL A 121 -7.33 8.76 -11.17
C VAL A 121 -7.38 8.20 -12.59
N GLY A 122 -8.42 8.50 -13.37
CA GLY A 122 -8.57 8.06 -14.75
C GLY A 122 -8.64 6.53 -14.89
N ASP A 123 -7.96 6.00 -15.89
CA ASP A 123 -7.96 4.57 -16.24
C ASP A 123 -6.89 3.73 -15.50
N ARG A 124 -6.21 4.32 -14.50
CA ARG A 124 -5.08 3.66 -13.81
C ARG A 124 -5.46 2.36 -13.09
N TRP A 125 -6.74 2.22 -12.70
CA TRP A 125 -7.24 0.98 -12.10
C TRP A 125 -7.23 -0.22 -13.04
N ALA A 126 -7.34 -0.02 -14.35
CA ALA A 126 -7.56 -1.11 -15.31
C ALA A 126 -6.48 -2.20 -15.23
N VAL A 127 -5.20 -1.81 -15.18
CA VAL A 127 -4.09 -2.78 -15.09
C VAL A 127 -4.09 -3.50 -13.75
N LEU A 128 -4.36 -2.79 -12.66
CA LEU A 128 -4.37 -3.36 -11.30
C LEU A 128 -5.53 -4.35 -11.12
N GLY A 129 -6.70 -4.04 -11.68
CA GLY A 129 -7.83 -4.96 -11.69
C GLY A 129 -7.52 -6.26 -12.41
N GLU A 130 -6.91 -6.20 -13.60
CA GLU A 130 -6.50 -7.41 -14.33
C GLU A 130 -5.43 -8.23 -13.58
N LYS A 131 -4.48 -7.58 -12.94
CA LYS A 131 -3.49 -8.26 -12.10
C LYS A 131 -4.14 -8.93 -10.89
N ALA A 132 -5.08 -8.26 -10.22
CA ALA A 132 -5.82 -8.82 -9.10
C ALA A 132 -6.66 -10.03 -9.51
N LYS A 133 -7.36 -9.99 -10.66
CA LYS A 133 -8.09 -11.14 -11.21
C LYS A 133 -7.21 -12.38 -11.40
N GLY A 134 -5.98 -12.20 -11.83
CA GLY A 134 -5.04 -13.31 -12.04
C GLY A 134 -4.53 -13.95 -10.75
N ARG A 135 -4.89 -13.42 -9.57
CA ARG A 135 -4.34 -13.82 -8.27
C ARG A 135 -5.39 -14.19 -7.22
N VAL A 136 -6.61 -14.43 -7.67
CA VAL A 136 -7.75 -14.74 -6.77
C VAL A 136 -7.53 -16.02 -5.93
N ASP A 137 -6.64 -16.90 -6.36
CA ASP A 137 -6.37 -18.17 -5.67
C ASP A 137 -5.14 -18.12 -4.75
N ASP A 138 -4.42 -17.01 -4.68
CA ASP A 138 -3.14 -16.92 -3.97
C ASP A 138 -3.30 -17.02 -2.45
N LYS A 139 -4.37 -16.51 -1.86
CA LYS A 139 -4.71 -16.60 -0.43
C LYS A 139 -3.51 -16.37 0.49
N LEU A 140 -2.85 -15.21 0.31
CA LEU A 140 -1.58 -14.93 0.95
C LEU A 140 -1.73 -14.21 2.30
N LEU A 141 -2.41 -13.09 2.30
CA LEU A 141 -2.61 -12.22 3.47
C LEU A 141 -3.91 -11.41 3.32
N ALA A 142 -4.70 -11.27 4.37
CA ALA A 142 -5.88 -10.41 4.38
C ALA A 142 -5.57 -8.94 3.98
N PHE A 143 -4.35 -8.46 4.27
CA PHE A 143 -3.87 -7.16 3.79
C PHE A 143 -3.83 -7.07 2.25
N VAL A 144 -3.35 -8.11 1.58
CA VAL A 144 -3.32 -8.18 0.12
C VAL A 144 -4.72 -8.29 -0.44
N ASP A 145 -5.57 -9.11 0.19
CA ASP A 145 -6.96 -9.31 -0.23
C ASP A 145 -7.74 -8.00 -0.18
N ALA A 146 -7.58 -7.21 0.88
CA ALA A 146 -8.20 -5.89 1.01
C ALA A 146 -7.78 -4.95 -0.14
N HIS A 147 -6.51 -4.93 -0.52
CA HIS A 147 -6.05 -4.15 -1.65
C HIS A 147 -6.64 -4.65 -2.98
N PHE A 148 -6.63 -5.97 -3.19
CA PHE A 148 -7.22 -6.54 -4.42
C PHE A 148 -8.72 -6.27 -4.51
N MET A 149 -9.46 -6.29 -3.39
CA MET A 149 -10.87 -5.89 -3.36
C MET A 149 -11.09 -4.44 -3.82
N LEU A 150 -10.20 -3.51 -3.46
CA LEU A 150 -10.26 -2.13 -3.96
C LEU A 150 -10.08 -2.06 -5.48
N ALA A 151 -9.11 -2.80 -6.02
CA ALA A 151 -8.82 -2.80 -7.45
C ALA A 151 -9.94 -3.49 -8.26
N LEU A 152 -10.44 -4.63 -7.78
CA LEU A 152 -11.55 -5.36 -8.40
C LEU A 152 -12.84 -4.55 -8.35
N GLY A 153 -13.19 -4.00 -7.19
CA GLY A 153 -14.39 -3.17 -7.05
C GLY A 153 -14.36 -1.89 -7.89
N ALA A 154 -13.17 -1.41 -8.27
CA ALA A 154 -13.05 -0.28 -9.19
C ALA A 154 -13.20 -0.67 -10.67
N THR A 155 -13.04 -1.95 -11.03
CA THR A 155 -12.94 -2.40 -12.43
C THR A 155 -13.99 -3.46 -12.82
N ASP A 156 -14.41 -4.32 -11.89
CA ASP A 156 -15.27 -5.47 -12.16
C ASP A 156 -15.95 -5.96 -10.88
N GLU A 157 -17.18 -5.52 -10.64
CA GLU A 157 -17.96 -5.88 -9.45
C GLU A 157 -18.25 -7.39 -9.34
N ASP A 158 -18.44 -8.07 -10.47
CA ASP A 158 -18.66 -9.53 -10.47
C ASP A 158 -17.40 -10.27 -10.03
N ALA A 159 -16.22 -9.82 -10.48
CA ALA A 159 -14.94 -10.38 -10.05
C ALA A 159 -14.67 -10.08 -8.56
N ALA A 160 -15.01 -8.90 -8.06
CA ALA A 160 -14.90 -8.56 -6.64
C ALA A 160 -15.78 -9.48 -5.78
N SER A 161 -17.05 -9.69 -6.18
CA SER A 161 -17.97 -10.59 -5.49
C SER A 161 -17.50 -12.05 -5.50
N ALA A 162 -17.01 -12.52 -6.65
CA ALA A 162 -16.44 -13.86 -6.76
C ALA A 162 -15.19 -14.04 -5.89
N TYR A 163 -14.35 -13.00 -5.79
CA TYR A 163 -13.17 -13.02 -4.95
C TYR A 163 -13.53 -13.10 -3.46
N ALA A 164 -14.45 -12.26 -2.99
CA ALA A 164 -14.93 -12.33 -1.61
C ALA A 164 -15.48 -13.74 -1.28
N THR A 165 -16.33 -14.28 -2.15
CA THR A 165 -16.86 -15.66 -1.99
C THR A 165 -15.76 -16.71 -1.93
N SER A 166 -14.68 -16.54 -2.69
CA SER A 166 -13.54 -17.47 -2.67
C SER A 166 -12.72 -17.41 -1.37
N ILE A 167 -12.67 -16.26 -0.72
CA ILE A 167 -12.03 -16.10 0.60
C ILE A 167 -12.84 -16.86 1.66
N ASP A 168 -14.17 -16.74 1.64
CA ASP A 168 -15.06 -17.44 2.54
C ASP A 168 -14.97 -18.96 2.38
N ALA A 169 -15.06 -19.43 1.13
CA ALA A 169 -14.94 -20.86 0.83
C ALA A 169 -13.61 -21.44 1.31
N TYR A 170 -12.51 -20.71 1.11
CA TYR A 170 -11.20 -21.13 1.62
C TYR A 170 -11.18 -21.20 3.15
N ALA A 171 -11.72 -20.18 3.81
CA ALA A 171 -11.77 -20.10 5.26
C ALA A 171 -12.59 -21.22 5.90
N ASP A 172 -13.65 -21.70 5.21
CA ASP A 172 -14.50 -22.81 5.66
C ASP A 172 -13.84 -24.19 5.45
N GLU A 173 -12.99 -24.33 4.43
CA GLU A 173 -12.40 -25.59 4.02
C GLU A 173 -11.03 -25.88 4.63
N HIS A 174 -10.36 -24.85 5.20
CA HIS A 174 -8.97 -24.94 5.67
C HIS A 174 -8.83 -24.51 7.14
N ASP A 175 -7.76 -25.00 7.78
CA ASP A 175 -7.41 -24.72 9.19
C ASP A 175 -5.94 -24.25 9.29
N ASP A 176 -5.57 -23.30 8.45
CA ASP A 176 -4.26 -22.67 8.45
C ASP A 176 -4.32 -21.21 8.92
N THR A 177 -3.17 -20.55 9.00
CA THR A 177 -3.07 -19.17 9.47
C THR A 177 -3.88 -18.21 8.62
N TYR A 178 -3.92 -18.40 7.29
CA TYR A 178 -4.69 -17.56 6.40
C TYR A 178 -6.19 -17.74 6.64
N ALA A 179 -6.67 -18.99 6.71
CA ALA A 179 -8.08 -19.29 7.00
C ALA A 179 -8.56 -18.64 8.31
N HIS A 180 -7.77 -18.75 9.37
CA HIS A 180 -8.07 -18.07 10.65
C HIS A 180 -8.11 -16.54 10.52
N MET A 181 -7.18 -15.93 9.78
CA MET A 181 -7.17 -14.48 9.54
C MET A 181 -8.36 -14.03 8.68
N ALA A 182 -8.73 -14.84 7.68
CA ALA A 182 -9.90 -14.59 6.85
C ALA A 182 -11.18 -14.62 7.68
N GLN A 183 -11.36 -15.61 8.57
CA GLN A 183 -12.51 -15.70 9.49
C GLN A 183 -12.57 -14.55 10.49
N MET A 184 -11.43 -14.09 11.00
CA MET A 184 -11.38 -13.04 12.03
C MET A 184 -11.60 -11.63 11.50
N VAL A 185 -11.08 -11.34 10.31
CA VAL A 185 -11.02 -9.97 9.76
C VAL A 185 -11.25 -9.93 8.26
N GLY A 186 -10.72 -10.90 7.50
CA GLY A 186 -10.66 -10.85 6.05
C GLY A 186 -12.02 -10.78 5.39
N HIS A 187 -12.97 -11.58 5.84
CA HIS A 187 -14.32 -11.63 5.32
C HIS A 187 -15.03 -10.27 5.43
N GLU A 188 -15.17 -9.76 6.64
CA GLU A 188 -15.89 -8.51 6.91
C GLU A 188 -15.20 -7.31 6.25
N LEU A 189 -13.87 -7.26 6.28
CA LEU A 189 -13.09 -6.22 5.62
C LEU A 189 -13.30 -6.21 4.09
N CYS A 190 -13.24 -7.38 3.45
CA CYS A 190 -13.47 -7.48 2.00
C CYS A 190 -14.91 -7.12 1.62
N ALA A 191 -15.89 -7.55 2.41
CA ALA A 191 -17.30 -7.17 2.20
C ALA A 191 -17.51 -5.66 2.37
N ALA A 192 -16.91 -5.05 3.40
CA ALA A 192 -16.95 -3.60 3.62
C ALA A 192 -16.34 -2.81 2.46
N LEU A 193 -15.20 -3.26 1.92
CA LEU A 193 -14.57 -2.61 0.77
C LEU A 193 -15.38 -2.76 -0.51
N ALA A 194 -16.05 -3.89 -0.71
CA ALA A 194 -17.00 -4.07 -1.82
C ALA A 194 -18.19 -3.10 -1.68
N ALA A 195 -18.79 -2.99 -0.50
CA ALA A 195 -19.86 -2.03 -0.22
C ALA A 195 -19.39 -0.58 -0.45
N TYR A 196 -18.20 -0.23 0.02
CA TYR A 196 -17.59 1.09 -0.22
C TYR A 196 -17.47 1.42 -1.71
N LYS A 197 -16.95 0.50 -2.52
CA LYS A 197 -16.80 0.70 -3.98
C LYS A 197 -18.16 0.76 -4.69
N ALA A 198 -19.16 0.06 -4.19
CA ALA A 198 -20.55 0.15 -4.65
C ALA A 198 -21.26 1.44 -4.17
N LYS A 199 -20.60 2.28 -3.38
CA LYS A 199 -21.14 3.49 -2.73
C LYS A 199 -22.25 3.23 -1.72
N ASP A 200 -22.34 2.02 -1.21
CA ASP A 200 -23.16 1.64 -0.06
C ASP A 200 -22.36 1.93 1.23
N PHE A 201 -22.30 3.21 1.59
CA PHE A 201 -21.51 3.65 2.74
C PHE A 201 -22.10 3.21 4.08
N ASP A 202 -23.42 3.10 4.17
CA ASP A 202 -24.10 2.61 5.38
C ASP A 202 -23.76 1.13 5.60
N GLY A 203 -23.88 0.29 4.56
CA GLY A 203 -23.50 -1.11 4.61
C GLY A 203 -22.00 -1.31 4.89
N CYS A 204 -21.13 -0.43 4.36
CA CYS A 204 -19.71 -0.46 4.67
C CYS A 204 -19.42 -0.17 6.16
N ILE A 205 -20.10 0.80 6.76
CA ILE A 205 -19.96 1.16 8.18
C ILE A 205 -20.45 0.01 9.06
N ASP A 206 -21.64 -0.55 8.76
CA ASP A 206 -22.21 -1.66 9.54
C ASP A 206 -21.28 -2.90 9.57
N LEU A 207 -20.50 -3.12 8.51
CA LEU A 207 -19.53 -4.23 8.42
C LEU A 207 -18.21 -3.96 9.16
N LEU A 208 -17.90 -2.70 9.46
CA LEU A 208 -16.67 -2.32 10.15
C LEU A 208 -16.86 -2.09 11.65
N GLU A 209 -18.10 -2.06 12.15
CA GLU A 209 -18.44 -1.94 13.57
C GLU A 209 -18.49 -3.32 14.28
#